data_a80004b27dfdae99e52e38c02ad32957
#
_entry.id   a80004b27dfdae99e52e38c02ad32957
#
_cell.length_a   1.000
_cell.length_b   1.000
_cell.length_c   1.000
_cell.angle_alpha   90.00
_cell.angle_beta   90.00
_cell.angle_gamma   90.00
#
_symmetry.space_group_name_H-M   'P 1'
#
loop_
_entity.id
_entity.type
_entity.pdbx_description
1 polymer ?
#
loop_
_entity_poly.entity_id
_entity_poly.type
_entity_poly.pdbx_seq_one_letter_code
_entity_poly.pdbx_strand_id
1 'polypeptide(L)'
;MQRGLLRLRRSTNDWLTVRCGFAAFVPAAVALVSLRKRLGVPAVVTLPAISLLPLAVAAITPLSKWRYIAVGTSYMWAFKVTWELPYEARKKTQRPVHVRYPIRIDSLLGGGVPPTVRLQRALRDPTTVTPLDRAVAGIYASWLVPHLILGWILLRHPQFIPRAAGRLAATYHLTTPFYWLIPTAPPWLASESSGEMNGEVQRVLRHVIRDLRNQPRRETDNSPGNPSGSMPSDHIAAAAITAMALSEIDVAYGVLGWSYVVLASFAVVYLGEHYLIDVLAGLAVAQTVRRAEPFVSPFVRQLARVLKQIASSTTKSSLATGDGHP
;
A
#
# COMPACT_ATOMS: atom_id res chain seq x y z
N MET A 1 -41.62 27.19 11.20
CA MET A 1 -41.51 25.85 10.59
C MET A 1 -41.09 25.89 9.13
N GLN A 2 -41.69 26.70 8.23
CA GLN A 2 -41.32 26.77 6.81
C GLN A 2 -39.85 27.10 6.49
N ARG A 3 -39.20 28.03 7.22
CA ARG A 3 -37.79 28.38 6.98
C ARG A 3 -36.81 27.23 7.31
N GLY A 4 -37.18 26.36 8.23
CA GLY A 4 -36.38 25.17 8.56
C GLY A 4 -36.45 24.08 7.47
N LEU A 5 -37.66 23.89 6.90
CA LEU A 5 -37.90 22.95 5.79
C LEU A 5 -37.21 23.38 4.50
N LEU A 6 -37.19 24.69 4.21
CA LEU A 6 -36.48 25.24 3.05
C LEU A 6 -34.97 25.12 3.16
N ARG A 7 -34.37 25.29 4.35
CA ARG A 7 -32.94 25.05 4.58
C ARG A 7 -32.57 23.57 4.46
N LEU A 8 -33.41 22.66 4.99
CA LEU A 8 -33.19 21.22 4.86
C LEU A 8 -33.32 20.74 3.40
N ARG A 9 -34.30 21.29 2.64
CA ARG A 9 -34.49 20.94 1.23
C ARG A 9 -33.38 21.47 0.33
N ARG A 10 -32.84 22.66 0.61
CA ARG A 10 -31.66 23.20 -0.09
C ARG A 10 -30.40 22.37 0.19
N SER A 11 -30.16 21.99 1.44
CA SER A 11 -29.04 21.14 1.84
C SER A 11 -29.08 19.72 1.22
N THR A 12 -30.28 19.11 1.11
CA THR A 12 -30.43 17.77 0.49
C THR A 12 -30.19 17.79 -1.02
N ASN A 13 -30.67 18.84 -1.71
CA ASN A 13 -30.40 19.00 -3.14
C ASN A 13 -28.89 19.20 -3.43
N ASP A 14 -28.21 19.97 -2.58
CA ASP A 14 -26.75 20.18 -2.71
C ASP A 14 -26.01 18.87 -2.58
N TRP A 15 -26.37 18.01 -1.62
CA TRP A 15 -25.74 16.69 -1.44
C TRP A 15 -26.03 15.70 -2.58
N LEU A 16 -27.23 15.75 -3.17
CA LEU A 16 -27.58 14.95 -4.35
C LEU A 16 -26.73 15.35 -5.56
N THR A 17 -26.57 16.66 -5.80
CA THR A 17 -25.71 17.16 -6.88
C THR A 17 -24.26 16.68 -6.72
N VAL A 18 -23.70 16.80 -5.52
CA VAL A 18 -22.36 16.31 -5.22
C VAL A 18 -22.25 14.81 -5.45
N ARG A 19 -23.26 14.03 -5.04
CA ARG A 19 -23.30 12.59 -5.25
C ARG A 19 -23.36 12.20 -6.72
N CYS A 20 -24.19 12.89 -7.52
CA CYS A 20 -24.25 12.69 -8.97
C CYS A 20 -22.89 13.01 -9.63
N GLY A 21 -22.21 14.07 -9.19
CA GLY A 21 -20.85 14.39 -9.61
C GLY A 21 -19.87 13.26 -9.34
N PHE A 22 -19.89 12.67 -8.14
CA PHE A 22 -19.05 11.50 -7.82
C PHE A 22 -19.45 10.26 -8.62
N ALA A 23 -20.75 10.04 -8.89
CA ALA A 23 -21.21 8.91 -9.70
C ALA A 23 -20.73 9.01 -11.17
N ALA A 24 -20.63 10.21 -11.73
CA ALA A 24 -20.03 10.44 -13.04
C ALA A 24 -18.51 10.36 -13.00
N PHE A 25 -17.88 10.84 -11.92
CA PHE A 25 -16.44 10.83 -11.75
C PHE A 25 -15.86 9.42 -11.67
N VAL A 26 -16.51 8.48 -10.95
CA VAL A 26 -15.99 7.12 -10.74
C VAL A 26 -15.67 6.39 -12.06
N PRO A 27 -16.62 6.22 -13.01
CA PRO A 27 -16.32 5.55 -14.28
C PRO A 27 -15.28 6.31 -15.11
N ALA A 28 -15.31 7.63 -15.11
CA ALA A 28 -14.33 8.45 -15.82
C ALA A 28 -12.92 8.26 -15.26
N ALA A 29 -12.74 8.28 -13.94
CA ALA A 29 -11.48 8.04 -13.27
C ALA A 29 -10.97 6.61 -13.52
N VAL A 30 -11.86 5.62 -13.45
CA VAL A 30 -11.52 4.22 -13.75
C VAL A 30 -11.02 4.08 -15.18
N ALA A 31 -11.73 4.64 -16.15
CA ALA A 31 -11.34 4.59 -17.57
C ALA A 31 -9.97 5.30 -17.79
N LEU A 32 -9.83 6.53 -17.30
CA LEU A 32 -8.61 7.33 -17.43
C LEU A 32 -7.40 6.61 -16.85
N VAL A 33 -7.51 6.09 -15.62
CA VAL A 33 -6.41 5.43 -14.94
C VAL A 33 -6.07 4.08 -15.59
N SER A 34 -7.07 3.32 -16.03
CA SER A 34 -6.85 2.03 -16.71
C SER A 34 -6.17 2.22 -18.06
N LEU A 35 -6.53 3.26 -18.78
CA LEU A 35 -5.98 3.57 -20.12
C LEU A 35 -4.73 4.44 -20.07
N ARG A 36 -4.29 4.91 -18.90
CA ARG A 36 -3.21 5.89 -18.74
C ARG A 36 -1.92 5.54 -19.50
N LYS A 37 -1.54 4.27 -19.50
CA LYS A 37 -0.31 3.80 -20.19
C LYS A 37 -0.45 3.87 -21.70
N ARG A 38 -1.65 3.54 -22.23
CA ARG A 38 -1.93 3.60 -23.67
C ARG A 38 -2.04 5.03 -24.18
N LEU A 39 -2.69 5.90 -23.39
CA LEU A 39 -2.94 7.30 -23.74
C LEU A 39 -1.79 8.23 -23.34
N GLY A 40 -0.76 7.74 -22.67
CA GLY A 40 0.36 8.57 -22.21
C GLY A 40 -0.03 9.61 -21.15
N VAL A 41 -1.11 9.38 -20.39
CA VAL A 41 -1.63 10.33 -19.40
C VAL A 41 -0.56 10.64 -18.34
N PRO A 42 -0.23 11.93 -18.11
CA PRO A 42 0.82 12.29 -17.17
C PRO A 42 0.40 12.04 -15.71
N ALA A 43 1.40 11.86 -14.82
CA ALA A 43 1.19 11.61 -13.40
C ALA A 43 0.40 12.72 -12.71
N VAL A 44 0.59 13.98 -13.11
CA VAL A 44 -0.12 15.16 -12.58
C VAL A 44 -1.65 15.07 -12.77
N VAL A 45 -2.13 14.36 -13.78
CA VAL A 45 -3.56 14.11 -14.02
C VAL A 45 -4.00 12.80 -13.35
N THR A 46 -3.15 11.77 -13.42
CA THR A 46 -3.46 10.44 -12.87
C THR A 46 -3.55 10.45 -11.34
N LEU A 47 -2.63 11.16 -10.65
CA LEU A 47 -2.59 11.21 -9.18
C LEU A 47 -3.87 11.75 -8.54
N PRO A 48 -4.40 12.93 -8.93
CA PRO A 48 -5.65 13.42 -8.38
C PRO A 48 -6.83 12.48 -8.67
N ALA A 49 -6.93 11.96 -9.90
CA ALA A 49 -8.01 11.08 -10.30
C ALA A 49 -8.05 9.81 -9.45
N ILE A 50 -6.91 9.15 -9.27
CA ILE A 50 -6.85 7.90 -8.50
C ILE A 50 -6.94 8.13 -6.99
N SER A 51 -6.42 9.25 -6.46
CA SER A 51 -6.46 9.57 -5.03
C SER A 51 -7.88 9.93 -4.56
N LEU A 52 -8.68 10.56 -5.41
CA LEU A 52 -10.08 10.90 -5.12
C LEU A 52 -11.02 9.69 -5.28
N LEU A 53 -10.62 8.65 -6.00
CA LEU A 53 -11.48 7.52 -6.32
C LEU A 53 -12.06 6.82 -5.07
N PRO A 54 -11.29 6.47 -4.02
CA PRO A 54 -11.84 5.83 -2.83
C PRO A 54 -12.85 6.72 -2.09
N LEU A 55 -12.66 8.03 -2.09
CA LEU A 55 -13.58 8.98 -1.49
C LEU A 55 -14.89 9.06 -2.30
N ALA A 56 -14.79 9.11 -3.63
CA ALA A 56 -15.94 9.09 -4.52
C ALA A 56 -16.76 7.79 -4.38
N VAL A 57 -16.08 6.64 -4.35
CA VAL A 57 -16.72 5.33 -4.10
C VAL A 57 -17.39 5.33 -2.73
N ALA A 58 -16.76 5.88 -1.68
CA ALA A 58 -17.36 6.00 -0.36
C ALA A 58 -18.60 6.92 -0.37
N ALA A 59 -18.63 7.96 -1.18
CA ALA A 59 -19.75 8.89 -1.27
C ALA A 59 -20.98 8.29 -1.97
N ILE A 60 -20.77 7.45 -3.00
CA ILE A 60 -21.88 6.90 -3.80
C ILE A 60 -22.40 5.54 -3.30
N THR A 61 -21.55 4.76 -2.60
CA THR A 61 -21.92 3.42 -2.15
C THR A 61 -22.82 3.48 -0.91
N PRO A 62 -23.96 2.75 -0.88
CA PRO A 62 -24.85 2.69 0.29
C PRO A 62 -24.14 2.23 1.56
N LEU A 63 -24.67 2.63 2.73
CA LEU A 63 -24.14 2.26 4.04
C LEU A 63 -24.40 0.77 4.32
N SER A 64 -23.49 -0.09 3.87
CA SER A 64 -23.57 -1.53 4.02
C SER A 64 -22.16 -2.14 4.20
N LYS A 65 -22.07 -3.43 4.54
CA LYS A 65 -20.79 -4.15 4.58
C LYS A 65 -20.05 -4.15 3.22
N TRP A 66 -20.78 -4.14 2.10
CA TRP A 66 -20.22 -4.07 0.77
C TRP A 66 -19.46 -2.77 0.49
N ARG A 67 -19.83 -1.67 1.18
CA ARG A 67 -19.10 -0.40 1.12
C ARG A 67 -17.64 -0.55 1.56
N TYR A 68 -17.37 -1.31 2.63
CA TYR A 68 -16.00 -1.53 3.09
C TYR A 68 -15.16 -2.27 2.03
N ILE A 69 -15.76 -3.24 1.34
CA ILE A 69 -15.10 -3.96 0.25
C ILE A 69 -14.84 -3.03 -0.93
N ALA A 70 -15.85 -2.29 -1.40
CA ALA A 70 -15.72 -1.39 -2.53
C ALA A 70 -14.68 -0.28 -2.28
N VAL A 71 -14.72 0.35 -1.10
CA VAL A 71 -13.75 1.39 -0.71
C VAL A 71 -12.36 0.80 -0.53
N GLY A 72 -12.24 -0.34 0.14
CA GLY A 72 -10.96 -1.02 0.34
C GLY A 72 -10.31 -1.43 -0.99
N THR A 73 -11.08 -2.03 -1.90
CA THR A 73 -10.57 -2.42 -3.24
C THR A 73 -10.14 -1.20 -4.06
N SER A 74 -10.96 -0.15 -4.09
CA SER A 74 -10.60 1.09 -4.81
C SER A 74 -9.36 1.76 -4.19
N TYR A 75 -9.22 1.69 -2.87
CA TYR A 75 -8.05 2.20 -2.15
C TYR A 75 -6.79 1.39 -2.49
N MET A 76 -6.84 0.05 -2.48
CA MET A 76 -5.70 -0.80 -2.83
C MET A 76 -5.27 -0.58 -4.29
N TRP A 77 -6.22 -0.35 -5.19
CA TRP A 77 -5.90 0.02 -6.56
C TRP A 77 -5.26 1.41 -6.65
N ALA A 78 -5.76 2.38 -5.90
CA ALA A 78 -5.15 3.70 -5.80
C ALA A 78 -3.71 3.62 -5.29
N PHE A 79 -3.46 2.86 -4.23
CA PHE A 79 -2.12 2.62 -3.71
C PHE A 79 -1.21 2.00 -4.78
N LYS A 80 -1.65 0.93 -5.45
CA LYS A 80 -0.86 0.28 -6.51
C LYS A 80 -0.47 1.27 -7.61
N VAL A 81 -1.41 2.07 -8.09
CA VAL A 81 -1.16 3.05 -9.15
C VAL A 81 -0.18 4.13 -8.68
N THR A 82 -0.39 4.70 -7.50
CA THR A 82 0.50 5.72 -6.93
C THR A 82 1.92 5.20 -6.68
N TRP A 83 2.05 3.92 -6.35
CA TRP A 83 3.33 3.24 -6.20
C TRP A 83 4.05 3.00 -7.56
N GLU A 84 3.30 2.73 -8.64
CA GLU A 84 3.87 2.54 -9.99
C GLU A 84 4.33 3.85 -10.66
N LEU A 85 3.62 4.96 -10.42
CA LEU A 85 3.83 6.23 -11.11
C LEU A 85 5.26 6.81 -11.01
N PRO A 86 5.96 6.78 -9.85
CA PRO A 86 7.33 7.26 -9.74
C PRO A 86 8.27 6.52 -10.70
N TYR A 87 8.11 5.20 -10.79
CA TYR A 87 8.89 4.37 -11.71
C TYR A 87 8.56 4.66 -13.18
N GLU A 88 7.27 4.78 -13.53
CA GLU A 88 6.84 5.13 -14.89
C GLU A 88 7.40 6.48 -15.34
N ALA A 89 7.36 7.50 -14.46
CA ALA A 89 7.90 8.81 -14.71
C ALA A 89 9.43 8.77 -14.91
N ARG A 90 10.16 8.00 -14.08
CA ARG A 90 11.62 7.86 -14.18
C ARG A 90 12.06 7.12 -15.41
N LYS A 91 11.35 6.07 -15.81
CA LYS A 91 11.64 5.34 -17.06
C LYS A 91 11.61 6.28 -18.26
N LYS A 92 10.70 7.27 -18.27
CA LYS A 92 10.62 8.30 -19.32
C LYS A 92 11.75 9.32 -19.25
N THR A 93 12.19 9.69 -18.03
CA THR A 93 13.17 10.79 -17.83
C THR A 93 14.59 10.29 -17.59
N GLN A 94 14.81 8.97 -17.48
CA GLN A 94 16.10 8.33 -17.18
C GLN A 94 16.79 8.92 -15.94
N ARG A 95 16.03 9.41 -14.98
CA ARG A 95 16.58 10.00 -13.75
C ARG A 95 17.23 8.91 -12.89
N PRO A 96 18.43 9.16 -12.34
CA PRO A 96 19.13 8.20 -11.52
C PRO A 96 18.39 7.89 -10.22
N VAL A 97 18.60 6.70 -9.70
CA VAL A 97 18.14 6.26 -8.37
C VAL A 97 19.30 6.33 -7.38
N HIS A 98 19.00 6.50 -6.12
CA HIS A 98 19.99 6.45 -5.06
C HIS A 98 20.45 5.01 -4.83
N VAL A 99 21.77 4.80 -4.81
CA VAL A 99 22.40 3.48 -4.65
C VAL A 99 23.29 3.44 -3.41
N ARG A 100 24.15 4.44 -3.22
CA ARG A 100 25.25 4.37 -2.25
C ARG A 100 24.88 4.64 -0.80
N TYR A 101 23.91 5.55 -0.54
CA TYR A 101 23.58 5.91 0.84
C TYR A 101 23.03 4.74 1.65
N PRO A 102 22.09 3.89 1.14
CA PRO A 102 21.57 2.78 1.91
C PRO A 102 22.63 1.71 2.15
N ILE A 103 23.51 1.46 1.16
CA ILE A 103 24.63 0.53 1.32
C ILE A 103 25.58 0.99 2.45
N ARG A 104 25.90 2.29 2.50
CA ARG A 104 26.76 2.85 3.57
C ARG A 104 26.12 2.67 4.95
N ILE A 105 24.83 2.97 5.08
CA ILE A 105 24.11 2.82 6.35
C ILE A 105 24.05 1.35 6.74
N ASP A 106 23.70 0.46 5.81
CA ASP A 106 23.65 -0.97 6.06
C ASP A 106 25.02 -1.57 6.40
N SER A 107 26.09 -1.05 5.77
CA SER A 107 27.45 -1.45 6.14
C SER A 107 27.79 -1.08 7.59
N LEU A 108 27.38 0.11 8.03
CA LEU A 108 27.56 0.51 9.44
C LEU A 108 26.75 -0.39 10.38
N LEU A 109 25.48 -0.66 10.08
CA LEU A 109 24.60 -1.53 10.86
C LEU A 109 25.13 -2.98 10.89
N GLY A 110 25.74 -3.43 9.79
CA GLY A 110 26.30 -4.77 9.63
C GLY A 110 27.77 -4.90 10.05
N GLY A 111 28.38 -3.89 10.68
CA GLY A 111 29.79 -3.95 11.10
C GLY A 111 30.76 -4.06 9.92
N GLY A 112 30.61 -3.19 8.90
CA GLY A 112 31.45 -3.08 7.71
C GLY A 112 30.93 -3.81 6.46
N VAL A 113 29.99 -4.75 6.62
CA VAL A 113 29.40 -5.52 5.49
C VAL A 113 27.87 -5.46 5.59
N PRO A 114 27.15 -5.07 4.53
CA PRO A 114 25.69 -5.03 4.54
C PRO A 114 25.07 -6.37 4.96
N PRO A 115 24.01 -6.37 5.81
CA PRO A 115 23.34 -7.60 6.25
C PRO A 115 22.88 -8.51 5.10
N THR A 116 22.37 -7.93 4.01
CA THR A 116 21.97 -8.69 2.81
C THR A 116 23.13 -9.52 2.25
N VAL A 117 24.34 -8.94 2.13
CA VAL A 117 25.55 -9.64 1.66
C VAL A 117 25.89 -10.80 2.61
N ARG A 118 25.90 -10.53 3.93
CA ARG A 118 26.19 -11.57 4.93
C ARG A 118 25.21 -12.72 4.88
N LEU A 119 23.91 -12.42 4.78
CA LEU A 119 22.86 -13.45 4.73
C LEU A 119 22.99 -14.31 3.47
N GLN A 120 23.19 -13.68 2.31
CA GLN A 120 23.35 -14.46 1.08
C GLN A 120 24.64 -15.27 1.05
N ARG A 121 25.76 -14.75 1.55
CA ARG A 121 27.01 -15.53 1.69
C ARG A 121 26.85 -16.75 2.61
N ALA A 122 26.11 -16.59 3.71
CA ALA A 122 25.99 -17.63 4.72
C ALA A 122 24.95 -18.71 4.38
N LEU A 123 23.87 -18.35 3.70
CA LEU A 123 22.68 -19.20 3.61
C LEU A 123 22.32 -19.60 2.19
N ARG A 124 22.88 -18.94 1.17
CA ARG A 124 22.49 -19.17 -0.21
C ARG A 124 23.48 -20.07 -0.95
N ASP A 125 22.96 -21.01 -1.74
CA ASP A 125 23.70 -21.68 -2.79
C ASP A 125 23.59 -20.88 -4.09
N PRO A 126 24.69 -20.37 -4.68
CA PRO A 126 24.63 -19.59 -5.90
C PRO A 126 24.22 -20.40 -7.14
N THR A 127 24.29 -21.74 -7.07
CA THR A 127 24.07 -22.65 -8.21
C THR A 127 22.67 -23.23 -8.24
N THR A 128 22.05 -23.46 -7.08
CA THR A 128 20.73 -24.11 -6.95
C THR A 128 19.75 -23.26 -6.17
N VAL A 129 18.45 -23.54 -6.34
CA VAL A 129 17.38 -22.96 -5.52
C VAL A 129 17.10 -23.90 -4.36
N THR A 130 17.42 -23.44 -3.15
CA THR A 130 17.29 -24.23 -1.93
C THR A 130 15.83 -24.25 -1.41
N PRO A 131 15.46 -25.18 -0.52
CA PRO A 131 14.18 -25.12 0.20
C PRO A 131 14.00 -23.84 1.00
N LEU A 132 15.10 -23.29 1.57
CA LEU A 132 15.09 -21.99 2.25
C LEU A 132 14.69 -20.85 1.31
N ASP A 133 15.26 -20.80 0.10
CA ASP A 133 14.91 -19.78 -0.90
C ASP A 133 13.41 -19.81 -1.22
N ARG A 134 12.85 -21.01 -1.41
CA ARG A 134 11.42 -21.18 -1.68
C ARG A 134 10.55 -20.77 -0.50
N ALA A 135 10.92 -21.15 0.73
CA ALA A 135 10.18 -20.78 1.93
C ALA A 135 10.18 -19.27 2.14
N VAL A 136 11.35 -18.63 2.00
CA VAL A 136 11.51 -17.18 2.17
C VAL A 136 10.80 -16.40 1.06
N ALA A 137 10.86 -16.90 -0.19
CA ALA A 137 10.07 -16.32 -1.30
C ALA A 137 8.56 -16.47 -1.06
N GLY A 138 8.13 -17.58 -0.45
CA GLY A 138 6.75 -17.79 -0.02
C GLY A 138 6.31 -16.79 1.04
N ILE A 139 7.15 -16.51 2.06
CA ILE A 139 6.88 -15.47 3.07
C ILE A 139 6.76 -14.10 2.40
N TYR A 140 7.65 -13.75 1.49
CA TYR A 140 7.58 -12.50 0.74
C TYR A 140 6.29 -12.42 -0.09
N ALA A 141 5.95 -13.46 -0.83
CA ALA A 141 4.75 -13.51 -1.67
C ALA A 141 3.45 -13.47 -0.86
N SER A 142 3.51 -13.86 0.42
CA SER A 142 2.35 -13.87 1.33
C SER A 142 2.01 -12.47 1.90
N TRP A 143 2.62 -11.39 1.43
CA TRP A 143 2.46 -10.02 1.97
C TRP A 143 0.99 -9.57 2.14
N LEU A 144 0.08 -10.10 1.33
CA LEU A 144 -1.35 -9.81 1.42
C LEU A 144 -2.07 -10.63 2.50
N VAL A 145 -1.54 -11.80 2.88
CA VAL A 145 -2.19 -12.74 3.82
C VAL A 145 -2.45 -12.12 5.19
N PRO A 146 -1.48 -11.40 5.84
CA PRO A 146 -1.75 -10.71 7.11
C PRO A 146 -2.90 -9.72 7.02
N HIS A 147 -3.07 -9.03 5.90
CA HIS A 147 -4.17 -8.08 5.68
C HIS A 147 -5.51 -8.80 5.56
N LEU A 148 -5.55 -9.97 4.91
CA LEU A 148 -6.76 -10.80 4.82
C LEU A 148 -7.14 -11.36 6.20
N ILE A 149 -6.16 -11.82 6.98
CA ILE A 149 -6.36 -12.28 8.36
C ILE A 149 -6.88 -11.13 9.23
N LEU A 150 -6.25 -9.95 9.16
CA LEU A 150 -6.71 -8.76 9.86
C LEU A 150 -8.15 -8.42 9.46
N GLY A 151 -8.45 -8.40 8.17
CA GLY A 151 -9.80 -8.14 7.67
C GLY A 151 -10.83 -9.12 8.22
N TRP A 152 -10.50 -10.41 8.23
CA TRP A 152 -11.36 -11.46 8.78
C TRP A 152 -11.58 -11.31 10.30
N ILE A 153 -10.53 -11.01 11.07
CA ILE A 153 -10.63 -10.76 12.51
C ILE A 153 -11.45 -9.50 12.78
N LEU A 154 -11.22 -8.43 12.01
CA LEU A 154 -11.96 -7.17 12.14
C LEU A 154 -13.46 -7.31 11.84
N LEU A 155 -13.86 -8.21 10.93
CA LEU A 155 -15.29 -8.50 10.70
C LEU A 155 -15.98 -9.09 11.94
N ARG A 156 -15.24 -9.75 12.84
CA ARG A 156 -15.70 -10.24 14.14
C ARG A 156 -15.62 -9.20 15.26
N HIS A 157 -14.77 -8.18 15.07
CA HIS A 157 -14.54 -7.09 16.01
C HIS A 157 -14.74 -5.71 15.33
N PRO A 158 -15.98 -5.40 14.85
CA PRO A 158 -16.23 -4.25 13.97
C PRO A 158 -15.88 -2.90 14.59
N GLN A 159 -15.80 -2.80 15.91
CA GLN A 159 -15.40 -1.59 16.63
C GLN A 159 -13.94 -1.15 16.30
N PHE A 160 -13.07 -2.08 15.89
CA PHE A 160 -11.67 -1.79 15.55
C PHE A 160 -11.48 -1.43 14.05
N ILE A 161 -12.47 -1.72 13.17
CA ILE A 161 -12.34 -1.52 11.71
C ILE A 161 -11.90 -0.09 11.35
N PRO A 162 -12.56 0.98 11.82
CA PRO A 162 -12.23 2.34 11.38
C PRO A 162 -10.79 2.73 11.74
N ARG A 163 -10.33 2.28 12.91
CA ARG A 163 -8.98 2.57 13.40
C ARG A 163 -7.92 1.81 12.62
N ALA A 164 -8.09 0.50 12.47
CA ALA A 164 -7.14 -0.36 11.77
C ALA A 164 -7.02 0.01 10.28
N ALA A 165 -8.16 0.20 9.60
CA ALA A 165 -8.19 0.63 8.20
C ALA A 165 -7.57 2.02 8.00
N GLY A 166 -7.88 2.98 8.88
CA GLY A 166 -7.31 4.33 8.84
C GLY A 166 -5.80 4.34 9.02
N ARG A 167 -5.28 3.55 9.97
CA ARG A 167 -3.83 3.40 10.18
C ARG A 167 -3.13 2.75 9.00
N LEU A 168 -3.70 1.67 8.45
CA LEU A 168 -3.13 0.99 7.28
C LEU A 168 -3.08 1.94 6.08
N ALA A 169 -4.17 2.67 5.83
CA ALA A 169 -4.22 3.68 4.78
C ALA A 169 -3.19 4.80 4.99
N ALA A 170 -3.07 5.33 6.20
CA ALA A 170 -2.08 6.36 6.53
C ALA A 170 -0.64 5.85 6.34
N THR A 171 -0.38 4.59 6.64
CA THR A 171 0.94 3.96 6.44
C THR A 171 1.32 3.98 4.96
N TYR A 172 0.46 3.54 4.07
CA TYR A 172 0.70 3.57 2.62
C TYR A 172 0.85 5.00 2.07
N HIS A 173 0.04 5.95 2.58
CA HIS A 173 0.17 7.34 2.18
C HIS A 173 1.47 7.99 2.65
N LEU A 174 1.99 7.57 3.81
CA LEU A 174 3.24 8.12 4.33
C LEU A 174 4.48 7.51 3.65
N THR A 175 4.43 6.25 3.19
CA THR A 175 5.54 5.62 2.45
C THR A 175 5.66 6.14 1.03
N THR A 176 4.54 6.34 0.33
CA THR A 176 4.51 6.68 -1.11
C THR A 176 5.33 7.94 -1.49
N PRO A 177 5.29 9.08 -0.76
CA PRO A 177 6.09 10.26 -1.08
C PRO A 177 7.60 9.99 -1.16
N PHE A 178 8.12 9.05 -0.36
CA PHE A 178 9.54 8.74 -0.37
C PHE A 178 10.01 8.15 -1.72
N TYR A 179 9.17 7.39 -2.40
CA TYR A 179 9.49 6.84 -3.74
C TYR A 179 9.63 7.92 -4.81
N TRP A 180 9.04 9.10 -4.58
CA TRP A 180 9.20 10.27 -5.43
C TRP A 180 10.40 11.12 -5.04
N LEU A 181 10.57 11.36 -3.73
CA LEU A 181 11.56 12.28 -3.18
C LEU A 181 12.94 11.64 -3.06
N ILE A 182 13.01 10.38 -2.62
CA ILE A 182 14.25 9.64 -2.36
C ILE A 182 14.17 8.26 -3.02
N PRO A 183 14.09 8.21 -4.35
CA PRO A 183 13.99 6.94 -5.07
C PRO A 183 15.25 6.12 -4.89
N THR A 184 15.10 4.97 -4.25
CA THR A 184 16.20 4.12 -3.83
C THR A 184 16.16 2.79 -4.55
N ALA A 185 17.29 2.39 -5.13
CA ALA A 185 17.45 1.08 -5.76
C ALA A 185 17.52 -0.02 -4.70
N PRO A 186 16.84 -1.16 -4.89
CA PRO A 186 16.98 -2.31 -3.99
C PRO A 186 18.40 -2.92 -4.09
N PRO A 187 18.82 -3.68 -3.05
CA PRO A 187 20.17 -4.28 -3.01
C PRO A 187 20.52 -5.08 -4.26
N TRP A 188 19.60 -5.91 -4.76
CA TRP A 188 19.85 -6.72 -5.96
C TRP A 188 20.15 -5.85 -7.19
N LEU A 189 19.42 -4.74 -7.37
CA LEU A 189 19.64 -3.85 -8.53
C LEU A 189 20.95 -3.09 -8.41
N ALA A 190 21.28 -2.59 -7.22
CA ALA A 190 22.54 -1.93 -6.94
C ALA A 190 23.74 -2.84 -7.21
N SER A 191 23.63 -4.12 -6.83
CA SER A 191 24.64 -5.13 -7.05
C SER A 191 24.78 -5.51 -8.52
N GLU A 192 23.69 -5.88 -9.19
CA GLU A 192 23.69 -6.40 -10.55
C GLU A 192 23.99 -5.31 -11.61
N SER A 193 23.46 -4.08 -11.45
CA SER A 193 23.58 -3.04 -12.46
C SER A 193 24.71 -2.06 -12.24
N SER A 194 25.14 -1.84 -10.99
CA SER A 194 26.16 -0.84 -10.65
C SER A 194 27.46 -1.49 -10.08
N GLY A 195 27.50 -2.81 -9.96
CA GLY A 195 28.64 -3.52 -9.39
C GLY A 195 28.88 -3.25 -7.91
N GLU A 196 27.98 -2.54 -7.24
CA GLU A 196 28.10 -2.26 -5.81
C GLU A 196 28.01 -3.58 -5.00
N MET A 197 28.59 -3.59 -3.81
CA MET A 197 28.69 -4.82 -2.99
C MET A 197 29.39 -5.99 -3.74
N ASN A 198 30.37 -5.66 -4.60
CA ASN A 198 31.14 -6.59 -5.43
C ASN A 198 30.28 -7.49 -6.36
N GLY A 199 29.07 -7.09 -6.68
CA GLY A 199 28.16 -7.90 -7.51
C GLY A 199 27.61 -9.16 -6.80
N GLU A 200 27.79 -9.28 -5.48
CA GLU A 200 27.47 -10.52 -4.74
C GLU A 200 25.97 -10.69 -4.44
N VAL A 201 25.21 -9.60 -4.37
CA VAL A 201 23.78 -9.69 -4.04
C VAL A 201 22.97 -10.00 -5.29
N GLN A 202 22.28 -11.13 -5.26
CA GLN A 202 21.40 -11.58 -6.33
C GLN A 202 19.93 -11.41 -5.96
N ARG A 203 19.06 -11.24 -6.96
CA ARG A 203 17.61 -11.25 -6.77
C ARG A 203 17.12 -12.68 -6.62
N VAL A 204 17.13 -13.22 -5.38
CA VAL A 204 16.75 -14.62 -5.09
C VAL A 204 15.34 -14.94 -5.57
N LEU A 205 14.39 -14.02 -5.40
CA LEU A 205 13.00 -14.17 -5.85
C LEU A 205 12.91 -14.53 -7.36
N ARG A 206 13.76 -13.92 -8.20
CA ARG A 206 13.85 -14.22 -9.63
C ARG A 206 14.22 -15.66 -9.89
N HIS A 207 15.18 -16.18 -9.14
CA HIS A 207 15.64 -17.58 -9.29
C HIS A 207 14.54 -18.55 -8.89
N VAL A 208 13.84 -18.30 -7.77
CA VAL A 208 12.72 -19.12 -7.30
C VAL A 208 11.57 -19.13 -8.31
N ILE A 209 11.18 -17.98 -8.84
CA ILE A 209 10.08 -17.91 -9.83
C ILE A 209 10.43 -18.68 -11.12
N ARG A 210 11.67 -18.61 -11.57
CA ARG A 210 12.12 -19.35 -12.76
C ARG A 210 12.15 -20.86 -12.52
N ASP A 211 12.66 -21.27 -11.37
CA ASP A 211 12.68 -22.68 -10.96
C ASP A 211 11.25 -23.25 -10.91
N LEU A 212 10.32 -22.56 -10.30
CA LEU A 212 8.90 -22.96 -10.26
C LEU A 212 8.23 -23.03 -11.65
N ARG A 213 8.72 -22.25 -12.63
CA ARG A 213 8.20 -22.24 -14.00
C ARG A 213 8.97 -23.15 -14.96
N ASN A 214 9.93 -23.91 -14.47
CA ASN A 214 10.87 -24.72 -15.28
C ASN A 214 11.51 -23.93 -16.43
N GLN A 215 11.82 -22.64 -16.21
CA GLN A 215 12.40 -21.76 -17.22
C GLN A 215 13.93 -21.73 -17.11
N PRO A 216 14.64 -21.72 -18.26
CA PRO A 216 16.09 -21.67 -18.26
C PRO A 216 16.62 -20.36 -17.62
N ARG A 217 17.78 -20.43 -17.00
CA ARG A 217 18.49 -19.28 -16.42
C ARG A 217 18.88 -18.32 -17.55
N ARG A 218 18.29 -17.12 -17.59
CA ARG A 218 18.67 -16.06 -18.54
C ARG A 218 19.37 -14.93 -17.76
N GLU A 219 20.45 -14.40 -18.31
CA GLU A 219 21.22 -13.30 -17.67
C GLU A 219 20.43 -11.98 -17.64
N THR A 220 19.60 -11.74 -18.65
CA THR A 220 18.78 -10.52 -18.74
C THR A 220 17.31 -10.86 -18.54
N ASP A 221 16.74 -10.39 -17.46
CA ASP A 221 15.31 -10.51 -17.20
C ASP A 221 14.73 -9.18 -16.71
N ASN A 222 13.81 -8.64 -17.50
CA ASN A 222 12.97 -7.50 -17.14
C ASN A 222 11.84 -7.94 -16.19
N SER A 223 12.17 -8.63 -15.09
CA SER A 223 11.18 -9.02 -14.09
C SER A 223 10.48 -7.78 -13.54
N PRO A 224 9.13 -7.80 -13.50
CA PRO A 224 8.39 -6.67 -12.98
C PRO A 224 8.74 -6.40 -11.52
N GLY A 225 9.16 -5.21 -11.23
CA GLY A 225 9.47 -4.71 -9.91
C GLY A 225 9.62 -3.21 -10.00
N ASN A 226 9.50 -2.50 -8.88
CA ASN A 226 9.80 -1.08 -8.83
C ASN A 226 11.28 -0.88 -8.44
N PRO A 227 12.20 -0.62 -9.39
CA PRO A 227 13.61 -0.47 -9.09
C PRO A 227 13.96 0.83 -8.37
N SER A 228 12.98 1.65 -8.03
CA SER A 228 13.14 2.92 -7.31
C SER A 228 12.37 2.99 -5.99
N GLY A 229 11.71 1.90 -5.60
CA GLY A 229 10.81 1.85 -4.45
C GLY A 229 11.33 1.04 -3.27
N SER A 230 12.64 1.06 -2.98
CA SER A 230 13.19 0.29 -1.87
C SER A 230 12.92 0.97 -0.52
N MET A 231 13.11 2.28 -0.42
CA MET A 231 13.07 3.01 0.85
C MET A 231 11.82 3.91 0.96
N PRO A 232 11.08 3.83 2.08
CA PRO A 232 11.07 2.82 3.14
C PRO A 232 10.39 1.51 2.68
N SER A 233 10.60 0.40 3.40
CA SER A 233 9.88 -0.85 3.10
C SER A 233 8.41 -0.73 3.48
N ASP A 234 7.53 -0.61 2.48
CA ASP A 234 6.07 -0.61 2.67
C ASP A 234 5.53 -1.98 3.10
N HIS A 235 6.19 -3.08 2.68
CA HIS A 235 5.89 -4.43 3.17
C HIS A 235 5.99 -4.50 4.69
N ILE A 236 7.09 -4.00 5.26
CA ILE A 236 7.31 -4.04 6.69
C ILE A 236 6.48 -3.00 7.43
N ALA A 237 6.30 -1.82 6.85
CA ALA A 237 5.42 -0.80 7.44
C ALA A 237 3.97 -1.30 7.55
N ALA A 238 3.44 -1.93 6.50
CA ALA A 238 2.10 -2.51 6.47
C ALA A 238 1.96 -3.73 7.39
N ALA A 239 2.96 -4.62 7.43
CA ALA A 239 2.99 -5.74 8.36
C ALA A 239 3.01 -5.27 9.82
N ALA A 240 3.85 -4.28 10.16
CA ALA A 240 3.97 -3.74 11.52
C ALA A 240 2.69 -3.05 11.99
N ILE A 241 2.07 -2.21 11.16
CA ILE A 241 0.81 -1.55 11.55
C ILE A 241 -0.32 -2.57 11.70
N THR A 242 -0.30 -3.64 10.90
CA THR A 242 -1.23 -4.78 11.03
C THR A 242 -0.99 -5.53 12.34
N ALA A 243 0.26 -5.83 12.70
CA ALA A 243 0.62 -6.47 13.97
C ALA A 243 0.20 -5.61 15.18
N MET A 244 0.39 -4.28 15.09
CA MET A 244 -0.08 -3.35 16.13
C MET A 244 -1.61 -3.38 16.28
N ALA A 245 -2.37 -3.43 15.16
CA ALA A 245 -3.82 -3.53 15.21
C ALA A 245 -4.29 -4.86 15.81
N LEU A 246 -3.64 -5.96 15.45
CA LEU A 246 -3.88 -7.30 16.02
C LEU A 246 -3.60 -7.32 17.53
N SER A 247 -2.51 -6.68 17.99
CA SER A 247 -2.14 -6.58 19.41
C SER A 247 -3.16 -5.79 20.25
N GLU A 248 -3.92 -4.88 19.63
CA GLU A 248 -4.99 -4.14 20.32
C GLU A 248 -6.28 -4.97 20.50
N ILE A 249 -6.43 -6.05 19.73
CA ILE A 249 -7.59 -6.95 19.81
C ILE A 249 -7.32 -8.06 20.84
N ASP A 250 -6.18 -8.74 20.71
CA ASP A 250 -5.77 -9.83 21.59
C ASP A 250 -4.25 -10.05 21.54
N VAL A 251 -3.67 -10.48 22.66
CA VAL A 251 -2.22 -10.73 22.79
C VAL A 251 -1.75 -11.84 21.85
N ALA A 252 -2.52 -12.92 21.68
CA ALA A 252 -2.14 -14.03 20.81
C ALA A 252 -2.12 -13.59 19.34
N TYR A 253 -3.10 -12.77 18.91
CA TYR A 253 -3.08 -12.18 17.58
C TYR A 253 -1.89 -11.23 17.39
N GLY A 254 -1.53 -10.48 18.45
CA GLY A 254 -0.34 -9.64 18.45
C GLY A 254 0.95 -10.45 18.26
N VAL A 255 1.12 -11.53 19.01
CA VAL A 255 2.28 -12.45 18.87
C VAL A 255 2.39 -12.98 17.45
N LEU A 256 1.28 -13.45 16.87
CA LEU A 256 1.24 -13.94 15.48
C LEU A 256 1.65 -12.84 14.49
N GLY A 257 1.09 -11.63 14.65
CA GLY A 257 1.41 -10.49 13.79
C GLY A 257 2.88 -10.10 13.86
N TRP A 258 3.46 -9.98 15.05
CA TRP A 258 4.87 -9.63 15.23
C TRP A 258 5.83 -10.73 14.77
N SER A 259 5.47 -12.02 14.95
CA SER A 259 6.24 -13.13 14.37
C SER A 259 6.30 -13.02 12.85
N TYR A 260 5.19 -12.65 12.20
CA TYR A 260 5.20 -12.40 10.76
C TYR A 260 6.09 -11.21 10.39
N VAL A 261 6.09 -10.11 11.16
CA VAL A 261 6.98 -8.96 10.91
C VAL A 261 8.44 -9.38 10.93
N VAL A 262 8.85 -10.20 11.88
CA VAL A 262 10.23 -10.72 11.98
C VAL A 262 10.57 -11.57 10.76
N LEU A 263 9.70 -12.53 10.41
CA LEU A 263 9.92 -13.41 9.25
C LEU A 263 9.95 -12.62 7.93
N ALA A 264 9.04 -11.66 7.75
CA ALA A 264 9.01 -10.80 6.57
C ALA A 264 10.25 -9.90 6.48
N SER A 265 10.74 -9.37 7.61
CA SER A 265 11.96 -8.57 7.68
C SER A 265 13.18 -9.36 7.25
N PHE A 266 13.31 -10.58 7.75
CA PHE A 266 14.35 -11.51 7.29
C PHE A 266 14.20 -11.78 5.79
N ALA A 267 12.98 -12.07 5.32
CA ALA A 267 12.72 -12.41 3.94
C ALA A 267 13.11 -11.29 2.97
N VAL A 268 12.69 -10.05 3.21
CA VAL A 268 12.97 -8.94 2.28
C VAL A 268 14.46 -8.62 2.19
N VAL A 269 15.21 -8.78 3.31
CA VAL A 269 16.67 -8.55 3.33
C VAL A 269 17.41 -9.72 2.65
N TYR A 270 17.08 -10.97 2.99
CA TYR A 270 17.68 -12.15 2.38
C TYR A 270 17.48 -12.23 0.86
N LEU A 271 16.25 -11.92 0.40
CA LEU A 271 15.92 -11.94 -1.03
C LEU A 271 16.59 -10.83 -1.84
N GLY A 272 17.21 -9.84 -1.17
CA GLY A 272 17.84 -8.69 -1.79
C GLY A 272 16.84 -7.62 -2.25
N GLU A 273 15.58 -7.69 -1.83
CA GLU A 273 14.54 -6.72 -2.21
C GLU A 273 14.64 -5.42 -1.38
N HIS A 274 15.13 -5.49 -0.12
CA HIS A 274 15.30 -4.35 0.77
C HIS A 274 16.62 -4.40 1.54
N TYR A 275 17.13 -3.21 1.90
CA TYR A 275 18.17 -3.04 2.90
C TYR A 275 17.59 -3.18 4.31
N LEU A 276 18.45 -3.45 5.32
CA LEU A 276 18.01 -3.42 6.72
C LEU A 276 17.51 -2.04 7.13
N ILE A 277 18.14 -0.96 6.64
CA ILE A 277 17.66 0.40 6.91
C ILE A 277 16.26 0.66 6.34
N ASP A 278 15.88 0.05 5.21
CA ASP A 278 14.53 0.16 4.66
C ASP A 278 13.48 -0.48 5.60
N VAL A 279 13.86 -1.61 6.22
CA VAL A 279 13.05 -2.31 7.23
C VAL A 279 12.85 -1.41 8.45
N LEU A 280 13.94 -0.84 8.98
CA LEU A 280 13.89 0.06 10.14
C LEU A 280 13.06 1.32 9.83
N ALA A 281 13.19 1.87 8.64
CA ALA A 281 12.38 3.01 8.19
C ALA A 281 10.89 2.62 8.08
N GLY A 282 10.57 1.44 7.58
CA GLY A 282 9.21 0.90 7.53
C GLY A 282 8.58 0.78 8.92
N LEU A 283 9.33 0.23 9.90
CA LEU A 283 8.89 0.18 11.30
C LEU A 283 8.68 1.58 11.89
N ALA A 284 9.58 2.53 11.58
CA ALA A 284 9.46 3.92 12.03
C ALA A 284 8.21 4.60 11.44
N VAL A 285 7.88 4.35 10.17
CA VAL A 285 6.63 4.81 9.54
C VAL A 285 5.41 4.28 10.29
N ALA A 286 5.33 2.97 10.55
CA ALA A 286 4.22 2.37 11.28
C ALA A 286 4.06 2.98 12.68
N GLN A 287 5.16 3.17 13.40
CA GLN A 287 5.15 3.79 14.71
C GLN A 287 4.75 5.27 14.68
N THR A 288 5.18 6.01 13.65
CA THR A 288 4.79 7.41 13.43
C THR A 288 3.29 7.52 13.21
N VAL A 289 2.71 6.67 12.34
CA VAL A 289 1.26 6.62 12.10
C VAL A 289 0.50 6.33 13.38
N ARG A 290 0.96 5.34 14.18
CA ARG A 290 0.33 5.01 15.46
C ARG A 290 0.33 6.20 16.44
N ARG A 291 1.47 6.90 16.55
CA ARG A 291 1.61 8.05 17.44
C ARG A 291 0.85 9.28 16.95
N ALA A 292 0.75 9.49 15.65
CA ALA A 292 0.04 10.61 15.06
C ALA A 292 -1.50 10.44 15.07
N GLU A 293 -2.01 9.22 15.21
CA GLU A 293 -3.45 8.93 15.16
C GLU A 293 -4.31 9.83 16.06
N PRO A 294 -3.99 10.06 17.36
CA PRO A 294 -4.81 10.91 18.23
C PRO A 294 -5.02 12.33 17.66
N PHE A 295 -4.02 12.86 16.96
CA PHE A 295 -4.05 14.21 16.39
C PHE A 295 -4.84 14.26 15.06
N VAL A 296 -4.77 13.20 14.25
CA VAL A 296 -5.39 13.13 12.92
C VAL A 296 -6.83 12.60 12.99
N SER A 297 -7.15 11.75 13.96
CA SER A 297 -8.44 11.06 14.05
C SER A 297 -9.66 12.00 14.16
N PRO A 298 -9.63 13.20 14.80
CA PRO A 298 -10.76 14.11 14.79
C PRO A 298 -11.14 14.58 13.38
N PHE A 299 -10.13 14.91 12.56
CA PHE A 299 -10.33 15.32 11.16
C PHE A 299 -10.89 14.18 10.32
N VAL A 300 -10.33 12.97 10.44
CA VAL A 300 -10.82 11.77 9.72
C VAL A 300 -12.27 11.46 10.09
N ARG A 301 -12.64 11.57 11.38
CA ARG A 301 -14.04 11.40 11.83
C ARG A 301 -14.98 12.45 11.23
N GLN A 302 -14.53 13.69 11.09
CA GLN A 302 -15.33 14.73 10.45
C GLN A 302 -15.55 14.42 8.95
N LEU A 303 -14.49 14.06 8.22
CA LEU A 303 -14.60 13.64 6.82
C LEU A 303 -15.55 12.45 6.66
N ALA A 304 -15.42 11.44 7.52
CA ALA A 304 -16.32 10.27 7.51
C ALA A 304 -17.77 10.65 7.73
N ARG A 305 -18.07 11.64 8.59
CA ARG A 305 -19.45 12.15 8.79
C ARG A 305 -19.99 12.80 7.53
N VAL A 306 -19.19 13.65 6.86
CA VAL A 306 -19.58 14.29 5.59
C VAL A 306 -19.87 13.24 4.52
N LEU A 307 -18.99 12.25 4.33
CA LEU A 307 -19.19 11.17 3.36
C LEU A 307 -20.44 10.32 3.67
N LYS A 308 -20.76 10.10 4.95
CA LYS A 308 -22.01 9.42 5.33
C LYS A 308 -23.25 10.26 4.98
N GLN A 309 -23.22 11.58 5.18
CA GLN A 309 -24.30 12.47 4.80
C GLN A 309 -24.57 12.44 3.30
N ILE A 310 -23.51 12.49 2.48
CA ILE A 310 -23.62 12.36 1.02
C ILE A 310 -24.25 11.02 0.64
N ALA A 311 -23.77 9.91 1.22
CA ALA A 311 -24.26 8.57 0.93
C ALA A 311 -25.74 8.35 1.34
N SER A 312 -26.22 9.00 2.41
CA SER A 312 -27.58 8.85 2.92
C SER A 312 -28.60 9.80 2.27
N SER A 313 -28.19 10.70 1.40
CA SER A 313 -29.07 11.72 0.80
C SER A 313 -30.18 11.13 -0.08
N THR A 314 -29.98 9.95 -0.68
CA THR A 314 -31.01 9.26 -1.50
C THR A 314 -32.14 8.64 -0.69
N THR A 315 -31.88 8.15 0.50
CA THR A 315 -32.90 7.47 1.33
C THR A 315 -33.98 8.43 1.79
N LYS A 316 -33.62 9.69 2.04
CA LYS A 316 -34.56 10.74 2.46
C LYS A 316 -35.41 11.29 1.30
N SER A 317 -34.88 11.29 0.07
CA SER A 317 -35.64 11.75 -1.12
C SER A 317 -36.73 10.74 -1.52
N SER A 318 -36.45 9.43 -1.42
CA SER A 318 -37.42 8.37 -1.73
C SER A 318 -38.59 8.32 -0.74
N LEU A 319 -38.36 8.63 0.52
CA LEU A 319 -39.43 8.71 1.53
C LEU A 319 -40.32 9.98 1.41
N ALA A 320 -39.75 11.06 0.86
CA ALA A 320 -40.49 12.32 0.65
C ALA A 320 -41.37 12.33 -0.62
N THR A 321 -41.16 11.38 -1.54
CA THR A 321 -41.93 11.22 -2.78
C THR A 321 -42.98 10.11 -2.73
N GLY A 322 -42.97 9.29 -1.65
CA GLY A 322 -43.86 8.15 -1.48
C GLY A 322 -45.21 8.44 -0.78
N ASP A 323 -45.37 9.60 -0.16
CA ASP A 323 -46.64 10.02 0.51
C ASP A 323 -47.41 11.04 -0.33
N GLY A 324 -47.99 10.56 -1.41
CA GLY A 324 -48.85 11.40 -2.23
C GLY A 324 -49.61 10.65 -3.33
N HIS A 325 -50.43 9.67 -2.94
CA HIS A 325 -51.63 9.34 -3.72
C HIS A 325 -52.74 8.83 -2.79
N PRO A 326 -53.97 9.37 -2.95
CA PRO A 326 -55.13 9.00 -2.14
C PRO A 326 -55.68 7.61 -2.45
#